data_b5632412431760778c227a164137c93c
#
_entry.id   b5632412431760778c227a164137c93c
#
_cell.length_a   1.000
_cell.length_b   1.000
_cell.length_c   1.000
_cell.angle_alpha   90.00
_cell.angle_beta   90.00
_cell.angle_gamma   90.00
#
_symmetry.space_group_name_H-M   'P 1'
#
loop_
_entity.id
_entity.type
_entity.pdbx_description
1 polymer ?
#
loop_
_entity_poly.entity_id
_entity_poly.type
_entity_poly.pdbx_seq_one_letter_code
_entity_poly.pdbx_strand_id
1 'polypeptide(L)'
;RLQKVMGIKYAILVTQVKSDIDKIQTVAANQLEGMEFSSFRVSARRQYKEFHLSSQQINEAVGQHIQSIYLKPVKLKNADVDIAIELVKGMAYIGYKRIHGFGGLPIKTSEQAVSMISSGIDSPVASFEMLKRGVDLTYVHFHSVPATSRQSIQNVEEILSVLAGYQIRCRVYMVPLLDIQQKIMAEAPNKLWVIL
;
A
#
# COMPACT_ATOMS: atom_id res chain seq x y z
N ARG A 1 8.89 -3.72 -2.58
CA ARG A 1 7.93 -3.77 -3.71
C ARG A 1 6.48 -3.94 -3.25
N LEU A 2 6.15 -4.88 -2.34
CA LEU A 2 4.77 -5.12 -1.86
C LEU A 2 4.10 -3.87 -1.27
N GLN A 3 4.84 -2.97 -0.64
CA GLN A 3 4.31 -1.73 -0.09
C GLN A 3 3.67 -0.80 -1.13
N LYS A 4 4.13 -0.87 -2.39
CA LYS A 4 3.61 -0.07 -3.51
C LYS A 4 2.43 -0.70 -4.23
N VAL A 5 2.03 -1.92 -3.85
CA VAL A 5 0.87 -2.59 -4.46
C VAL A 5 -0.41 -2.08 -3.80
N MET A 6 -1.26 -1.43 -4.58
CA MET A 6 -2.58 -0.99 -4.12
C MET A 6 -3.43 -2.19 -3.72
N GLY A 7 -4.20 -2.06 -2.64
CA GLY A 7 -4.97 -3.15 -2.05
C GLY A 7 -4.24 -3.90 -0.92
N ILE A 8 -2.92 -3.82 -0.84
CA ILE A 8 -2.16 -4.41 0.27
C ILE A 8 -2.11 -3.43 1.45
N LYS A 9 -2.81 -3.77 2.52
CA LYS A 9 -2.81 -2.97 3.75
C LYS A 9 -1.53 -3.16 4.55
N TYR A 10 -1.06 -4.40 4.66
CA TYR A 10 0.22 -4.76 5.27
C TYR A 10 0.67 -6.15 4.82
N ALA A 11 1.95 -6.41 4.95
CA ALA A 11 2.57 -7.73 4.81
C ALA A 11 3.31 -8.07 6.11
N ILE A 12 3.39 -9.34 6.44
CA ILE A 12 4.16 -9.84 7.58
C ILE A 12 5.17 -10.85 7.06
N LEU A 13 6.43 -10.69 7.46
CA LEU A 13 7.42 -11.74 7.27
C LEU A 13 7.16 -12.84 8.30
N VAL A 14 6.95 -14.07 7.85
CA VAL A 14 6.57 -15.18 8.72
C VAL A 14 7.52 -16.36 8.61
N THR A 15 7.65 -17.10 9.70
CA THR A 15 8.22 -18.43 9.74
C THR A 15 7.08 -19.46 9.70
N GLN A 16 7.19 -20.45 8.82
CA GLN A 16 6.21 -21.50 8.67
C GLN A 16 6.64 -22.75 9.45
N VAL A 17 5.72 -23.30 10.25
CA VAL A 17 5.90 -24.57 10.97
C VAL A 17 4.63 -25.43 10.89
N LYS A 18 4.73 -26.72 11.23
CA LYS A 18 3.51 -27.55 11.41
C LYS A 18 2.66 -26.96 12.55
N SER A 19 1.34 -27.09 12.44
CA SER A 19 0.40 -26.67 13.49
C SER A 19 0.50 -27.60 14.71
N ASP A 20 1.50 -27.35 15.51
CA ASP A 20 1.83 -28.01 16.78
C ASP A 20 2.14 -26.91 17.79
N ILE A 21 1.53 -26.97 18.98
CA ILE A 21 1.60 -25.87 19.94
C ILE A 21 3.02 -25.65 20.46
N ASP A 22 3.78 -26.69 20.69
CA ASP A 22 5.15 -26.57 21.22
C ASP A 22 6.09 -25.94 20.19
N LYS A 23 5.90 -26.30 18.89
CA LYS A 23 6.65 -25.68 17.80
C LYS A 23 6.27 -24.20 17.61
N ILE A 24 4.98 -23.88 17.73
CA ILE A 24 4.50 -22.51 17.65
C ILE A 24 5.10 -21.67 18.76
N GLN A 25 5.09 -22.15 20.01
CA GLN A 25 5.69 -21.50 21.17
C GLN A 25 7.20 -21.24 20.98
N THR A 26 7.92 -22.27 20.59
CA THR A 26 9.37 -22.19 20.34
C THR A 26 9.71 -21.17 19.27
N VAL A 27 9.04 -21.20 18.11
CA VAL A 27 9.30 -20.26 17.02
C VAL A 27 8.89 -18.85 17.37
N ALA A 28 7.76 -18.67 18.06
CA ALA A 28 7.31 -17.34 18.49
C ALA A 28 8.30 -16.70 19.48
N ALA A 29 8.85 -17.50 20.39
CA ALA A 29 9.87 -17.02 21.31
C ALA A 29 11.19 -16.70 20.59
N ASN A 30 11.69 -17.59 19.74
CA ASN A 30 12.96 -17.39 19.02
C ASN A 30 12.94 -16.16 18.11
N GLN A 31 11.77 -15.76 17.57
CA GLN A 31 11.65 -14.54 16.78
C GLN A 31 11.88 -13.25 17.57
N LEU A 32 11.81 -13.31 18.89
CA LEU A 32 12.03 -12.17 19.78
C LEU A 32 13.46 -12.12 20.34
N GLU A 33 14.28 -13.12 20.02
CA GLU A 33 15.66 -13.20 20.49
C GLU A 33 16.47 -11.99 19.99
N GLY A 34 17.19 -11.34 20.90
CA GLY A 34 17.97 -10.14 20.60
C GLY A 34 17.15 -8.87 20.38
N MET A 35 15.81 -8.91 20.59
CA MET A 35 14.95 -7.74 20.44
C MET A 35 14.72 -7.05 21.79
N GLU A 36 14.85 -5.74 21.82
CA GLU A 36 14.42 -4.92 22.94
C GLU A 36 12.93 -4.56 22.79
N PHE A 37 12.11 -4.94 23.78
CA PHE A 37 10.70 -4.58 23.86
C PHE A 37 10.25 -4.49 25.32
N SER A 38 9.25 -3.65 25.61
CA SER A 38 8.72 -3.46 26.96
C SER A 38 7.43 -4.23 27.20
N SER A 39 6.72 -4.59 26.17
CA SER A 39 5.46 -5.33 26.26
C SER A 39 5.15 -6.05 24.95
N PHE A 40 4.34 -7.10 25.03
CA PHE A 40 3.94 -7.85 23.83
C PHE A 40 2.47 -8.29 23.92
N ARG A 41 1.94 -8.72 22.78
CA ARG A 41 0.70 -9.48 22.67
C ARG A 41 0.84 -10.58 21.64
N VAL A 42 -0.02 -11.58 21.75
CA VAL A 42 -0.19 -12.65 20.76
C VAL A 42 -1.55 -12.50 20.10
N SER A 43 -1.59 -12.59 18.78
CA SER A 43 -2.78 -12.43 17.97
C SER A 43 -2.94 -13.63 17.04
N ALA A 44 -3.55 -14.71 17.54
CA ALA A 44 -3.78 -15.93 16.77
C ALA A 44 -5.10 -15.87 16.00
N ARG A 45 -5.06 -16.33 14.76
CA ARG A 45 -6.23 -16.54 13.89
C ARG A 45 -6.20 -17.97 13.34
N ARG A 46 -7.36 -18.61 13.31
CA ARG A 46 -7.53 -19.94 12.74
C ARG A 46 -8.44 -19.87 11.52
N GLN A 47 -7.89 -20.14 10.35
CA GLN A 47 -8.69 -20.47 9.17
C GLN A 47 -9.01 -21.98 9.13
N TYR A 48 -8.26 -22.79 9.88
CA TYR A 48 -8.39 -24.24 10.01
C TYR A 48 -8.95 -24.58 11.39
N LYS A 49 -10.21 -25.01 11.44
CA LYS A 49 -10.94 -25.24 12.70
C LYS A 49 -10.64 -26.58 13.37
N GLU A 50 -10.00 -27.53 12.67
CA GLU A 50 -9.67 -28.87 13.19
C GLU A 50 -8.52 -28.87 14.20
N PHE A 51 -7.78 -27.75 14.32
CA PHE A 51 -6.78 -27.64 15.37
C PHE A 51 -7.46 -27.62 16.74
N HIS A 52 -7.00 -28.46 17.68
CA HIS A 52 -7.67 -28.72 18.96
C HIS A 52 -7.79 -27.52 19.90
N LEU A 53 -6.89 -26.49 19.76
CA LEU A 53 -6.95 -25.28 20.57
C LEU A 53 -7.72 -24.18 19.83
N SER A 54 -8.50 -23.40 20.58
CA SER A 54 -9.10 -22.15 20.09
C SER A 54 -8.03 -21.05 19.90
N SER A 55 -8.35 -20.00 19.14
CA SER A 55 -7.42 -18.86 18.97
C SER A 55 -7.07 -18.22 20.31
N GLN A 56 -8.03 -18.17 21.25
CA GLN A 56 -7.79 -17.65 22.60
C GLN A 56 -6.82 -18.56 23.38
N GLN A 57 -7.02 -19.86 23.37
CA GLN A 57 -6.11 -20.80 24.03
C GLN A 57 -4.71 -20.77 23.45
N ILE A 58 -4.56 -20.57 22.11
CA ILE A 58 -3.25 -20.35 21.48
C ILE A 58 -2.61 -19.06 21.99
N ASN A 59 -3.38 -17.95 22.08
CA ASN A 59 -2.86 -16.69 22.61
C ASN A 59 -2.37 -16.86 24.05
N GLU A 60 -3.12 -17.55 24.87
CA GLU A 60 -2.79 -17.80 26.29
C GLU A 60 -1.54 -18.69 26.40
N ALA A 61 -1.50 -19.82 25.70
CA ALA A 61 -0.38 -20.77 25.76
C ALA A 61 0.93 -20.14 25.26
N VAL A 62 0.90 -19.47 24.11
CA VAL A 62 2.08 -18.80 23.55
C VAL A 62 2.46 -17.58 24.39
N GLY A 63 1.48 -16.83 24.86
CA GLY A 63 1.73 -15.66 25.73
C GLY A 63 2.41 -16.06 27.05
N GLN A 64 1.94 -17.11 27.72
CA GLN A 64 2.56 -17.63 28.94
C GLN A 64 4.00 -18.13 28.68
N HIS A 65 4.22 -18.83 27.57
CA HIS A 65 5.55 -19.30 27.21
C HIS A 65 6.55 -18.15 27.00
N ILE A 66 6.15 -17.13 26.21
CA ILE A 66 6.99 -15.94 25.99
C ILE A 66 7.23 -15.16 27.28
N GLN A 67 6.18 -15.03 28.12
CA GLN A 67 6.30 -14.33 29.40
C GLN A 67 7.28 -15.04 30.35
N SER A 68 7.31 -16.37 30.37
CA SER A 68 8.24 -17.13 31.21
C SER A 68 9.71 -16.95 30.79
N ILE A 69 9.97 -16.70 29.49
CA ILE A 69 11.34 -16.53 28.97
C ILE A 69 11.81 -15.09 29.13
N TYR A 70 10.98 -14.13 28.72
CA TYR A 70 11.39 -12.73 28.61
C TYR A 70 11.00 -11.86 29.79
N LEU A 71 10.13 -12.36 30.68
CA LEU A 71 9.65 -11.66 31.89
C LEU A 71 9.01 -10.31 31.56
N LYS A 72 8.37 -10.19 30.37
CA LYS A 72 7.71 -8.97 29.90
C LYS A 72 6.19 -9.08 30.03
N PRO A 73 5.50 -7.95 30.35
CA PRO A 73 4.03 -7.96 30.48
C PRO A 73 3.32 -8.12 29.15
N VAL A 74 2.20 -8.83 29.19
CA VAL A 74 1.25 -8.90 28.06
C VAL A 74 0.35 -7.67 28.10
N LYS A 75 0.27 -6.92 27.00
CA LYS A 75 -0.66 -5.81 26.81
C LYS A 75 -1.55 -6.05 25.62
N LEU A 76 -2.86 -6.13 25.82
CA LEU A 76 -3.81 -6.36 24.71
C LEU A 76 -3.96 -5.15 23.78
N LYS A 77 -3.71 -3.94 24.29
CA LYS A 77 -3.72 -2.70 23.51
C LYS A 77 -2.36 -2.02 23.59
N ASN A 78 -1.91 -1.47 22.48
CA ASN A 78 -0.65 -0.71 22.38
C ASN A 78 0.57 -1.50 22.92
N ALA A 79 0.64 -2.79 22.62
CA ALA A 79 1.85 -3.58 22.86
C ALA A 79 2.95 -3.16 21.89
N ASP A 80 4.21 -3.16 22.34
CA ASP A 80 5.36 -2.82 21.49
C ASP A 80 5.51 -3.86 20.37
N VAL A 81 5.26 -5.14 20.70
CA VAL A 81 5.34 -6.24 19.75
C VAL A 81 3.99 -6.98 19.67
N ASP A 82 3.50 -7.19 18.47
CA ASP A 82 2.32 -7.99 18.16
C ASP A 82 2.73 -9.23 17.37
N ILE A 83 2.73 -10.38 18.05
CA ILE A 83 3.08 -11.65 17.45
C ILE A 83 1.82 -12.22 16.78
N ALA A 84 1.80 -12.16 15.45
CA ALA A 84 0.73 -12.70 14.65
C ALA A 84 0.96 -14.19 14.39
N ILE A 85 -0.06 -15.00 14.62
CA ILE A 85 -0.06 -16.44 14.37
C ILE A 85 -1.28 -16.75 13.50
N GLU A 86 -1.05 -17.30 12.30
CA GLU A 86 -2.13 -17.77 11.44
C GLU A 86 -2.02 -19.26 11.21
N LEU A 87 -3.12 -19.98 11.52
CA LEU A 87 -3.22 -21.42 11.27
C LEU A 87 -4.03 -21.65 10.00
N VAL A 88 -3.39 -22.30 9.01
CA VAL A 88 -3.98 -22.60 7.70
C VAL A 88 -3.62 -24.04 7.30
N LYS A 89 -4.61 -24.90 7.12
CA LYS A 89 -4.43 -26.28 6.59
C LYS A 89 -3.29 -27.08 7.23
N GLY A 90 -3.24 -27.14 8.56
CA GLY A 90 -2.24 -27.93 9.30
C GLY A 90 -0.87 -27.26 9.44
N MET A 91 -0.73 -26.01 8.99
CA MET A 91 0.48 -25.21 9.14
C MET A 91 0.20 -23.97 9.98
N ALA A 92 1.22 -23.50 10.70
CA ALA A 92 1.20 -22.23 11.41
C ALA A 92 2.23 -21.27 10.79
N TYR A 93 1.81 -20.03 10.61
CA TYR A 93 2.62 -18.93 10.10
C TYR A 93 2.76 -17.92 11.23
N ILE A 94 4.00 -17.66 11.67
CA ILE A 94 4.30 -16.86 12.85
C ILE A 94 5.21 -15.70 12.44
N GLY A 95 4.83 -14.48 12.82
CA GLY A 95 5.61 -13.28 12.54
C GLY A 95 5.16 -12.10 13.37
N TYR A 96 6.01 -11.09 13.49
CA TYR A 96 5.71 -9.89 14.28
C TYR A 96 5.89 -8.59 13.51
N LYS A 97 6.77 -8.57 12.51
CA LYS A 97 7.11 -7.36 11.77
C LYS A 97 6.09 -7.08 10.68
N ARG A 98 5.23 -6.10 10.92
CA ARG A 98 4.29 -5.60 9.93
C ARG A 98 4.93 -4.54 9.05
N ILE A 99 4.89 -4.75 7.76
CA ILE A 99 5.32 -3.80 6.73
C ILE A 99 4.05 -3.21 6.13
N HIS A 100 3.76 -1.96 6.44
CA HIS A 100 2.55 -1.28 5.98
C HIS A 100 2.65 -0.93 4.49
N GLY A 101 1.57 -1.21 3.76
CA GLY A 101 1.35 -0.77 2.39
C GLY A 101 0.32 0.36 2.34
N PHE A 102 -0.02 0.83 1.14
CA PHE A 102 -0.98 1.93 0.96
C PHE A 102 -2.43 1.53 1.24
N GLY A 103 -2.74 0.24 1.30
CA GLY A 103 -4.11 -0.24 1.40
C GLY A 103 -4.93 0.09 0.15
N GLY A 104 -6.20 0.45 0.35
CA GLY A 104 -7.10 0.74 -0.76
C GLY A 104 -7.61 -0.51 -1.44
N LEU A 105 -7.89 -0.41 -2.74
CA LEU A 105 -8.35 -1.51 -3.59
C LEU A 105 -7.30 -1.86 -4.65
N PRO A 106 -7.22 -3.11 -5.09
CA PRO A 106 -6.39 -3.46 -6.24
C PRO A 106 -6.83 -2.67 -7.48
N ILE A 107 -5.86 -2.20 -8.27
CA ILE A 107 -6.16 -1.46 -9.50
C ILE A 107 -6.94 -2.35 -10.47
N LYS A 108 -7.88 -1.75 -11.20
CA LYS A 108 -8.85 -2.40 -12.10
C LYS A 108 -9.98 -3.15 -11.39
N THR A 109 -10.19 -2.93 -10.11
CA THR A 109 -11.38 -3.43 -9.41
C THR A 109 -12.54 -2.44 -9.45
N SER A 110 -12.29 -1.20 -9.85
CA SER A 110 -13.27 -0.15 -10.11
C SER A 110 -13.30 0.23 -11.59
N GLU A 111 -14.08 1.25 -11.93
CA GLU A 111 -14.23 1.77 -13.29
C GLU A 111 -12.93 2.35 -13.86
N GLN A 112 -12.91 2.59 -15.17
CA GLN A 112 -11.86 3.32 -15.85
C GLN A 112 -12.14 4.82 -15.80
N ALA A 113 -11.07 5.63 -15.72
CA ALA A 113 -11.19 7.08 -15.78
C ALA A 113 -10.05 7.72 -16.55
N VAL A 114 -10.29 8.92 -17.04
CA VAL A 114 -9.27 9.78 -17.63
C VAL A 114 -8.85 10.82 -16.60
N SER A 115 -7.54 10.92 -16.35
CA SER A 115 -6.95 11.95 -15.52
C SER A 115 -6.26 12.98 -16.38
N MET A 116 -6.66 14.24 -16.29
CA MET A 116 -5.92 15.36 -16.88
C MET A 116 -4.71 15.66 -16.00
N ILE A 117 -3.53 15.25 -16.48
CA ILE A 117 -2.29 15.41 -15.73
C ILE A 117 -1.57 16.70 -16.12
N SER A 118 -1.15 17.47 -15.14
CA SER A 118 -0.36 18.69 -15.30
C SER A 118 0.98 18.55 -14.60
N SER A 119 1.88 19.50 -14.82
CA SER A 119 3.16 19.59 -14.11
C SER A 119 3.04 20.12 -12.68
N GLY A 120 1.82 20.48 -12.23
CA GLY A 120 1.53 20.87 -10.85
C GLY A 120 1.38 19.69 -9.91
N ILE A 121 1.26 19.96 -8.60
CA ILE A 121 1.20 18.93 -7.55
C ILE A 121 -0.19 18.28 -7.39
N ASP A 122 -1.27 18.98 -7.72
CA ASP A 122 -2.64 18.54 -7.39
C ASP A 122 -3.07 17.36 -8.25
N SER A 123 -2.81 17.40 -9.57
CA SER A 123 -3.23 16.35 -10.49
C SER A 123 -2.56 15.00 -10.24
N PRO A 124 -1.25 14.93 -9.89
CA PRO A 124 -0.63 13.67 -9.47
C PRO A 124 -1.22 13.11 -8.18
N VAL A 125 -1.49 13.95 -7.18
CA VAL A 125 -2.08 13.53 -5.90
C VAL A 125 -3.50 13.01 -6.13
N ALA A 126 -4.33 13.72 -6.89
CA ALA A 126 -5.67 13.25 -7.26
C ALA A 126 -5.62 11.91 -8.00
N SER A 127 -4.68 11.76 -8.94
CA SER A 127 -4.47 10.49 -9.65
C SER A 127 -4.09 9.35 -8.71
N PHE A 128 -3.17 9.59 -7.77
CA PHE A 128 -2.77 8.61 -6.78
C PHE A 128 -3.95 8.16 -5.90
N GLU A 129 -4.78 9.08 -5.43
CA GLU A 129 -5.96 8.76 -4.63
C GLU A 129 -7.01 7.96 -5.43
N MET A 130 -7.14 8.21 -6.73
CA MET A 130 -8.01 7.42 -7.60
C MET A 130 -7.46 6.01 -7.84
N LEU A 131 -6.14 5.87 -8.06
CA LEU A 131 -5.48 4.56 -8.14
C LEU A 131 -5.70 3.75 -6.86
N LYS A 132 -5.58 4.39 -5.69
CA LYS A 132 -5.82 3.76 -4.38
C LYS A 132 -7.27 3.28 -4.21
N ARG A 133 -8.22 3.86 -4.93
CA ARG A 133 -9.62 3.42 -5.00
C ARG A 133 -9.88 2.32 -6.04
N GLY A 134 -8.83 1.83 -6.69
CA GLY A 134 -8.93 0.72 -7.65
C GLY A 134 -9.26 1.15 -9.08
N VAL A 135 -9.26 2.45 -9.38
CA VAL A 135 -9.54 2.99 -10.72
C VAL A 135 -8.37 2.70 -11.65
N ASP A 136 -8.67 2.29 -12.90
CA ASP A 136 -7.67 2.16 -13.98
C ASP A 136 -7.56 3.52 -14.69
N LEU A 137 -6.43 4.21 -14.57
CA LEU A 137 -6.27 5.54 -15.10
C LEU A 137 -5.57 5.54 -16.47
N THR A 138 -6.15 6.33 -17.37
CA THR A 138 -5.49 6.82 -18.59
C THR A 138 -5.25 8.32 -18.42
N TYR A 139 -4.06 8.78 -18.78
CA TYR A 139 -3.67 10.17 -18.57
C TYR A 139 -3.75 10.96 -19.87
N VAL A 140 -4.12 12.24 -19.76
CA VAL A 140 -4.10 13.22 -20.85
C VAL A 140 -3.34 14.44 -20.37
N HIS A 141 -2.33 14.85 -21.13
CA HIS A 141 -1.60 16.11 -20.91
C HIS A 141 -1.76 17.03 -22.10
N PHE A 142 -2.25 18.23 -21.85
CA PHE A 142 -2.34 19.30 -22.84
C PHE A 142 -1.09 20.16 -22.79
N HIS A 143 -0.51 20.46 -23.93
CA HIS A 143 0.69 21.31 -24.02
C HIS A 143 0.62 22.29 -25.21
N SER A 144 1.35 23.37 -25.10
CA SER A 144 1.42 24.41 -26.13
C SER A 144 2.86 24.60 -26.67
N VAL A 145 3.63 23.51 -26.72
CA VAL A 145 4.97 23.54 -27.32
C VAL A 145 4.86 23.83 -28.81
N PRO A 146 5.68 24.74 -29.41
CA PRO A 146 6.86 25.39 -28.82
C PRO A 146 6.58 26.73 -28.08
N ALA A 147 5.35 27.23 -28.01
CA ALA A 147 5.03 28.48 -27.31
C ALA A 147 5.32 28.40 -25.78
N THR A 148 5.17 27.22 -25.19
CA THR A 148 5.64 26.93 -23.82
C THR A 148 6.92 26.07 -23.87
N SER A 149 7.70 26.11 -22.77
CA SER A 149 8.92 25.29 -22.69
C SER A 149 8.62 23.79 -22.66
N ARG A 150 9.54 22.97 -23.14
CA ARG A 150 9.46 21.50 -23.02
C ARG A 150 9.57 21.02 -21.57
N GLN A 151 9.92 21.88 -20.64
CA GLN A 151 10.07 21.53 -19.22
C GLN A 151 8.78 20.96 -18.62
N SER A 152 7.60 21.49 -19.00
CA SER A 152 6.32 20.98 -18.50
C SER A 152 6.07 19.52 -18.94
N ILE A 153 6.47 19.16 -20.16
CA ILE A 153 6.37 17.78 -20.66
C ILE A 153 7.31 16.87 -19.88
N GLN A 154 8.56 17.28 -19.66
CA GLN A 154 9.54 16.51 -18.88
C GLN A 154 9.06 16.29 -17.44
N ASN A 155 8.54 17.32 -16.79
CA ASN A 155 7.97 17.21 -15.45
C ASN A 155 6.81 16.19 -15.40
N VAL A 156 5.93 16.20 -16.41
CA VAL A 156 4.83 15.26 -16.51
C VAL A 156 5.34 13.83 -16.73
N GLU A 157 6.36 13.62 -17.55
CA GLU A 157 6.99 12.31 -17.74
C GLU A 157 7.60 11.77 -16.44
N GLU A 158 8.26 12.61 -15.65
CA GLU A 158 8.79 12.25 -14.33
C GLU A 158 7.68 11.86 -13.37
N ILE A 159 6.61 12.66 -13.30
CA ILE A 159 5.43 12.38 -12.48
C ILE A 159 4.80 11.04 -12.87
N LEU A 160 4.62 10.80 -14.18
CA LEU A 160 4.05 9.56 -14.68
C LEU A 160 4.95 8.35 -14.40
N SER A 161 6.27 8.53 -14.40
CA SER A 161 7.22 7.49 -14.00
C SER A 161 7.04 7.06 -12.55
N VAL A 162 6.71 7.99 -11.66
CA VAL A 162 6.38 7.70 -10.26
C VAL A 162 5.04 6.96 -10.17
N LEU A 163 4.00 7.46 -10.85
CA LEU A 163 2.65 6.86 -10.84
C LEU A 163 2.64 5.47 -11.48
N ALA A 164 3.46 5.22 -12.51
CA ALA A 164 3.63 3.91 -13.13
C ALA A 164 4.17 2.85 -12.16
N GLY A 165 4.80 3.27 -11.06
CA GLY A 165 5.22 2.36 -9.99
C GLY A 165 4.04 1.73 -9.22
N TYR A 166 2.84 2.26 -9.36
CA TYR A 166 1.62 1.79 -8.70
C TYR A 166 0.68 1.02 -9.62
N GLN A 167 0.74 1.24 -10.94
CA GLN A 167 -0.04 0.49 -11.93
C GLN A 167 0.90 -0.18 -12.94
N ILE A 168 0.49 -1.35 -13.47
CA ILE A 168 1.35 -2.17 -14.34
C ILE A 168 1.61 -1.48 -15.70
N ARG A 169 0.62 -0.71 -16.18
CA ARG A 169 0.69 0.03 -17.44
C ARG A 169 0.21 1.46 -17.21
N CYS A 170 0.99 2.41 -17.66
CA CYS A 170 0.65 3.83 -17.67
C CYS A 170 0.48 4.27 -19.13
N ARG A 171 -0.73 4.69 -19.50
CA ARG A 171 -1.04 5.20 -20.84
C ARG A 171 -1.23 6.70 -20.74
N VAL A 172 -0.51 7.46 -21.57
CA VAL A 172 -0.65 8.91 -21.64
C VAL A 172 -0.87 9.36 -23.09
N TYR A 173 -1.75 10.33 -23.26
CA TYR A 173 -1.96 11.05 -24.50
C TYR A 173 -1.46 12.47 -24.33
N MET A 174 -0.50 12.85 -25.18
CA MET A 174 0.04 14.20 -25.26
C MET A 174 -0.75 14.95 -26.33
N VAL A 175 -1.49 15.98 -25.94
CA VAL A 175 -2.42 16.70 -26.83
C VAL A 175 -1.91 18.12 -27.06
N PRO A 176 -1.48 18.47 -28.27
CA PRO A 176 -1.08 19.84 -28.59
C PRO A 176 -2.30 20.77 -28.67
N LEU A 177 -2.25 21.89 -27.95
CA LEU A 177 -3.30 22.92 -27.92
C LEU A 177 -2.92 24.20 -28.65
N LEU A 178 -1.69 24.35 -29.09
CA LEU A 178 -1.17 25.62 -29.62
C LEU A 178 -2.03 26.20 -30.74
N ASP A 179 -2.40 25.36 -31.73
CA ASP A 179 -3.18 25.84 -32.88
C ASP A 179 -4.58 26.35 -32.47
N ILE A 180 -5.19 25.67 -31.51
CA ILE A 180 -6.50 26.08 -30.95
C ILE A 180 -6.36 27.38 -30.20
N GLN A 181 -5.33 27.51 -29.35
CA GLN A 181 -5.09 28.72 -28.58
C GLN A 181 -4.81 29.94 -29.52
N GLN A 182 -4.01 29.74 -30.57
CA GLN A 182 -3.75 30.79 -31.55
C GLN A 182 -5.03 31.27 -32.25
N LYS A 183 -5.93 30.36 -32.65
CA LYS A 183 -7.22 30.72 -33.22
C LYS A 183 -8.09 31.51 -32.27
N ILE A 184 -8.18 31.07 -31.02
CA ILE A 184 -8.95 31.76 -30.00
C ILE A 184 -8.36 33.15 -29.76
N MET A 185 -7.05 33.30 -29.67
CA MET A 185 -6.38 34.60 -29.48
C MET A 185 -6.62 35.54 -30.67
N ALA A 186 -6.72 35.02 -31.88
CA ALA A 186 -6.98 35.85 -33.07
C ALA A 186 -8.44 36.33 -33.15
N GLU A 187 -9.39 35.57 -32.65
CA GLU A 187 -10.82 35.82 -32.79
C GLU A 187 -11.50 36.38 -31.54
N ALA A 188 -10.96 36.06 -30.35
CA ALA A 188 -11.56 36.45 -29.07
C ALA A 188 -11.05 37.81 -28.57
N PRO A 189 -11.91 38.61 -27.89
CA PRO A 189 -11.49 39.84 -27.22
C PRO A 189 -10.39 39.57 -26.18
N ASN A 190 -9.38 40.47 -26.10
CA ASN A 190 -8.21 40.31 -25.19
C ASN A 190 -8.58 40.00 -23.73
N LYS A 191 -9.73 40.49 -23.24
CA LYS A 191 -10.20 40.21 -21.87
C LYS A 191 -10.57 38.75 -21.61
N LEU A 192 -10.75 37.91 -22.65
CA LEU A 192 -11.05 36.50 -22.55
C LEU A 192 -9.79 35.61 -22.60
N TRP A 193 -8.61 36.18 -22.92
CA TRP A 193 -7.36 35.41 -22.99
C TRP A 193 -6.87 34.91 -21.64
N VAL A 194 -7.37 35.45 -20.53
CA VAL A 194 -7.03 35.02 -19.16
C VAL A 194 -7.47 33.57 -18.88
N ILE A 195 -8.34 33.00 -19.72
CA ILE A 195 -8.90 31.63 -19.57
C ILE A 195 -8.04 30.62 -20.35
N LEU A 196 -7.10 31.06 -21.15
CA LEU A 196 -6.21 30.22 -21.98
C LEU A 196 -4.86 29.96 -21.30
#